data_ad87bda812fc14cb574e8ee15d141edb
#
_entry.id   ad87bda812fc14cb574e8ee15d141edb
#
_cell.length_a   1.000
_cell.length_b   1.000
_cell.length_c   1.000
_cell.angle_alpha   90.00
_cell.angle_beta   90.00
_cell.angle_gamma   90.00
#
_symmetry.space_group_name_H-M   'P 1'
#
loop_
_entity.id
_entity.type
_entity.pdbx_description
1 polymer ?
#
loop_
_entity_poly.entity_id
_entity_poly.type
_entity_poly.pdbx_seq_one_letter_code
_entity_poly.pdbx_strand_id
1 'polypeptide(L)'
;MKTILITYLFLFCFLLTGKAQTQQEVSYFPLQDVKLLESPFLQAQQTDLHYIMAMEPDRLLAPFLREAGLTPKAPSYTNWENTGLDGHIGGHYISALSMMYAATGDTAIYNRLNYMLNELHRAQQAVGTGFIGGTPGSLQLWKEIKAGNIRAGGFDLNGKWVPLYNIHKTYAGLRDAYLYAGSDLARQMLVSLTDWMIDITAGLTDQQMQDMLRSEHGGLNETFADVAEITGDKKYLELARRFSHKVILDPLVKDEDRLTGMHANTQIPKVIGYKRIADLAQDQNWDHAARFFWNTVVNHRSVCIGGNSVREHFHPADNFTSMLNDVQGPETCNTYNMLRLTKMLYQTSPDIRFADYYERALYNHILASQQPTKGGFVYFTPMRPGHYRVYSQPETSMWCCVGSGLENHTKYGEFIYAHVKDTLYVNLFIPSRLTWKEKGVTLTQETRFPDEEQIRFRVEKSKKKAFNLKLRYPSWAKGASVSINGKVQETNARPGEYLTIHRKWKAGDEITLNMPMQVALEQIPDRENFYAFMYGPIV
;
A
#
# COMPACT_ATOMS: atom_id res chain seq x y z
N MET A 1 -60.29 -60.61 -1.55
CA MET A 1 -58.87 -60.51 -1.86
C MET A 1 -58.62 -59.11 -2.45
N LYS A 2 -58.09 -58.18 -1.65
CA LYS A 2 -57.77 -56.80 -2.09
C LYS A 2 -56.29 -56.70 -2.21
N THR A 3 -55.80 -56.49 -3.42
CA THR A 3 -54.41 -56.32 -3.75
C THR A 3 -54.01 -54.89 -3.47
N ILE A 4 -53.07 -54.63 -2.55
CA ILE A 4 -52.49 -53.31 -2.24
C ILE A 4 -51.29 -53.10 -3.14
N LEU A 5 -51.32 -52.06 -3.98
CA LEU A 5 -50.27 -51.59 -4.83
C LEU A 5 -49.42 -50.57 -4.03
N ILE A 6 -48.19 -50.91 -3.70
CA ILE A 6 -47.23 -50.01 -3.02
C ILE A 6 -46.41 -49.30 -4.10
N THR A 7 -46.64 -47.99 -4.25
CA THR A 7 -45.87 -47.13 -5.16
C THR A 7 -44.64 -46.59 -4.39
N TYR A 8 -43.44 -46.97 -4.77
CA TYR A 8 -42.19 -46.40 -4.28
C TYR A 8 -41.89 -45.07 -4.99
N LEU A 9 -41.95 -43.98 -4.23
CA LEU A 9 -41.56 -42.65 -4.69
C LEU A 9 -40.04 -42.50 -4.46
N PHE A 10 -39.23 -42.59 -5.54
CA PHE A 10 -37.82 -42.29 -5.48
C PHE A 10 -37.63 -40.77 -5.48
N LEU A 11 -37.28 -40.22 -4.33
CA LEU A 11 -36.86 -38.82 -4.18
C LEU A 11 -35.39 -38.69 -4.63
N PHE A 12 -35.17 -38.19 -5.87
CA PHE A 12 -33.85 -37.86 -6.36
C PHE A 12 -33.44 -36.49 -5.77
N CYS A 13 -32.68 -36.50 -4.67
CA CYS A 13 -31.98 -35.32 -4.20
C CYS A 13 -30.84 -34.99 -5.17
N PHE A 14 -31.05 -34.03 -6.08
CA PHE A 14 -29.98 -33.37 -6.80
C PHE A 14 -29.16 -32.52 -5.81
N LEU A 15 -28.06 -33.06 -5.32
CA LEU A 15 -27.00 -32.29 -4.69
C LEU A 15 -26.36 -31.41 -5.78
N LEU A 16 -26.86 -30.19 -5.91
CA LEU A 16 -26.16 -29.12 -6.62
C LEU A 16 -24.86 -28.81 -5.84
N THR A 17 -23.79 -29.54 -6.12
CA THR A 17 -22.45 -29.12 -5.76
C THR A 17 -22.13 -27.88 -6.60
N GLY A 18 -22.53 -26.72 -6.10
CA GLY A 18 -22.03 -25.45 -6.59
C GLY A 18 -20.51 -25.47 -6.40
N LYS A 19 -19.76 -25.74 -7.48
CA LYS A 19 -18.32 -25.43 -7.50
C LYS A 19 -18.25 -23.95 -7.21
N ALA A 20 -17.80 -23.58 -6.02
CA ALA A 20 -17.37 -22.22 -5.75
C ALA A 20 -16.38 -21.87 -6.87
N GLN A 21 -16.78 -20.95 -7.72
CA GLN A 21 -15.95 -20.46 -8.80
C GLN A 21 -14.80 -19.74 -8.10
N THR A 22 -13.63 -20.37 -8.02
CA THR A 22 -12.44 -19.74 -7.48
C THR A 22 -12.25 -18.46 -8.27
N GLN A 23 -12.53 -17.34 -7.62
CA GLN A 23 -12.37 -16.02 -8.21
C GLN A 23 -10.90 -15.87 -8.55
N GLN A 24 -10.57 -15.74 -9.83
CA GLN A 24 -9.19 -15.72 -10.27
C GLN A 24 -8.58 -14.38 -9.89
N GLU A 25 -7.44 -14.43 -9.21
CA GLU A 25 -6.69 -13.24 -8.83
C GLU A 25 -6.31 -12.39 -10.05
N VAL A 26 -6.47 -11.08 -9.92
CA VAL A 26 -5.97 -10.15 -10.92
C VAL A 26 -4.49 -9.88 -10.69
N SER A 27 -3.75 -9.63 -11.76
CA SER A 27 -2.36 -9.20 -11.72
C SER A 27 -2.28 -7.71 -12.04
N TYR A 28 -1.34 -7.01 -11.42
CA TYR A 28 -1.00 -5.64 -11.75
C TYR A 28 0.11 -5.59 -12.79
N PHE A 29 0.15 -4.50 -13.54
CA PHE A 29 1.26 -4.27 -14.46
C PHE A 29 2.48 -3.75 -13.72
N PRO A 30 3.69 -4.18 -14.10
CA PRO A 30 4.92 -3.55 -13.59
C PRO A 30 4.93 -2.05 -13.85
N LEU A 31 5.46 -1.25 -12.93
CA LEU A 31 5.50 0.22 -13.05
C LEU A 31 6.14 0.69 -14.36
N GLN A 32 7.15 -0.02 -14.86
CA GLN A 32 7.81 0.28 -16.13
C GLN A 32 6.90 0.13 -17.36
N ASP A 33 5.80 -0.59 -17.24
CA ASP A 33 4.84 -0.82 -18.32
C ASP A 33 3.68 0.18 -18.31
N VAL A 34 3.62 1.04 -17.29
CA VAL A 34 2.61 2.10 -17.12
C VAL A 34 3.30 3.45 -17.00
N LYS A 35 3.39 4.18 -18.12
CA LYS A 35 4.01 5.51 -18.14
C LYS A 35 2.96 6.59 -17.93
N LEU A 36 3.16 7.45 -16.94
CA LEU A 36 2.32 8.62 -16.72
C LEU A 36 2.50 9.62 -17.87
N LEU A 37 1.40 10.29 -18.24
CA LEU A 37 1.39 11.39 -19.18
C LEU A 37 1.12 12.71 -18.45
N GLU A 38 1.18 13.83 -19.16
CA GLU A 38 1.01 15.16 -18.60
C GLU A 38 -0.25 15.24 -17.72
N SER A 39 -0.05 15.55 -16.46
CA SER A 39 -1.08 15.55 -15.42
C SER A 39 -0.51 16.02 -14.09
N PRO A 40 -1.35 16.36 -13.10
CA PRO A 40 -0.90 16.61 -11.73
C PRO A 40 -0.12 15.45 -11.12
N PHE A 41 -0.41 14.21 -11.51
CA PHE A 41 0.29 13.02 -11.03
C PHE A 41 1.71 12.91 -11.59
N LEU A 42 1.92 13.19 -12.88
CA LEU A 42 3.26 13.26 -13.45
C LEU A 42 4.07 14.39 -12.84
N GLN A 43 3.46 15.56 -12.62
CA GLN A 43 4.10 16.68 -11.96
C GLN A 43 4.53 16.31 -10.52
N ALA A 44 3.65 15.66 -9.76
CA ALA A 44 3.94 15.22 -8.41
C ALA A 44 5.08 14.18 -8.39
N GLN A 45 5.11 13.23 -9.34
CA GLN A 45 6.21 12.28 -9.48
C GLN A 45 7.54 12.98 -9.80
N GLN A 46 7.53 13.97 -10.67
CA GLN A 46 8.73 14.76 -11.01
C GLN A 46 9.22 15.59 -9.83
N THR A 47 8.31 16.22 -9.08
CA THR A 47 8.63 16.97 -7.86
C THR A 47 9.27 16.06 -6.82
N ASP A 48 8.75 14.85 -6.65
CA ASP A 48 9.30 13.85 -5.75
C ASP A 48 10.68 13.33 -6.21
N LEU A 49 10.85 13.11 -7.51
CA LEU A 49 12.16 12.74 -8.07
C LEU A 49 13.22 13.80 -7.73
N HIS A 50 12.90 15.08 -7.89
CA HIS A 50 13.81 16.17 -7.52
C HIS A 50 14.11 16.16 -6.01
N TYR A 51 13.09 15.94 -5.16
CA TYR A 51 13.27 15.85 -3.71
C TYR A 51 14.18 14.67 -3.32
N ILE A 52 13.92 13.48 -3.86
CA ILE A 52 14.74 12.27 -3.66
C ILE A 52 16.19 12.54 -4.07
N MET A 53 16.42 13.20 -5.21
CA MET A 53 17.75 13.49 -5.72
C MET A 53 18.46 14.61 -4.95
N ALA A 54 17.75 15.50 -4.28
CA ALA A 54 18.32 16.52 -3.41
C ALA A 54 18.80 15.97 -2.05
N MET A 55 18.27 14.81 -1.61
CA MET A 55 18.74 14.17 -0.37
C MET A 55 20.17 13.63 -0.51
N GLU A 56 20.96 13.75 0.56
CA GLU A 56 22.33 13.28 0.62
C GLU A 56 22.41 11.83 1.13
N PRO A 57 22.81 10.86 0.29
CA PRO A 57 22.82 9.45 0.66
C PRO A 57 23.78 9.14 1.82
N ASP A 58 24.92 9.81 1.91
CA ASP A 58 25.89 9.58 2.99
C ASP A 58 25.35 9.96 4.38
N ARG A 59 24.46 10.95 4.44
CA ARG A 59 23.77 11.31 5.68
C ARG A 59 22.75 10.26 6.11
N LEU A 60 22.04 9.64 5.14
CA LEU A 60 21.11 8.53 5.38
C LEU A 60 21.82 7.22 5.72
N LEU A 61 23.03 7.02 5.22
CA LEU A 61 23.87 5.85 5.51
C LEU A 61 24.61 5.95 6.86
N ALA A 62 24.79 7.15 7.38
CA ALA A 62 25.58 7.40 8.59
C ALA A 62 25.13 6.55 9.80
N PRO A 63 23.84 6.38 10.11
CA PRO A 63 23.38 5.52 11.20
C PRO A 63 23.85 4.06 11.05
N PHE A 64 23.70 3.50 9.86
CA PHE A 64 24.05 2.10 9.57
C PHE A 64 25.56 1.84 9.67
N LEU A 65 26.36 2.77 9.15
CA LEU A 65 27.82 2.68 9.23
C LEU A 65 28.30 2.76 10.68
N ARG A 66 27.73 3.68 11.47
CA ARG A 66 28.03 3.82 12.89
C ARG A 66 27.73 2.55 13.68
N GLU A 67 26.54 1.97 13.50
CA GLU A 67 26.15 0.72 14.19
C GLU A 67 26.99 -0.49 13.75
N ALA A 68 27.52 -0.47 12.53
CA ALA A 68 28.47 -1.47 12.03
C ALA A 68 29.93 -1.26 12.50
N GLY A 69 30.21 -0.23 13.32
CA GLY A 69 31.56 0.12 13.76
C GLY A 69 32.43 0.74 12.67
N LEU A 70 31.82 1.23 11.59
CA LEU A 70 32.48 1.91 10.48
C LEU A 70 32.37 3.43 10.65
N THR A 71 33.37 4.17 10.13
CA THR A 71 33.31 5.63 10.12
C THR A 71 32.28 6.12 9.09
N PRO A 72 31.25 6.89 9.50
CA PRO A 72 30.35 7.55 8.56
C PRO A 72 31.09 8.56 7.67
N LYS A 73 30.61 8.71 6.42
CA LYS A 73 31.17 9.66 5.45
C LYS A 73 30.64 11.08 5.63
N ALA A 74 29.47 11.22 6.29
CA ALA A 74 28.81 12.48 6.62
C ALA A 74 28.07 12.36 7.96
N PRO A 75 27.73 13.48 8.63
CA PRO A 75 26.86 13.45 9.81
C PRO A 75 25.44 13.02 9.42
N SER A 76 24.74 12.27 10.30
CA SER A 76 23.34 11.92 10.09
C SER A 76 22.47 13.15 9.87
N TYR A 77 21.31 12.96 9.23
CA TYR A 77 20.24 13.95 9.29
C TYR A 77 19.82 14.18 10.75
N THR A 78 19.18 15.29 11.00
CA THR A 78 18.65 15.66 12.31
C THR A 78 17.22 15.14 12.51
N ASN A 79 16.56 15.61 13.55
CA ASN A 79 15.19 15.22 13.93
C ASN A 79 15.16 13.72 14.32
N TRP A 80 14.25 12.91 13.79
CA TRP A 80 14.14 11.50 14.17
C TRP A 80 15.35 10.65 13.73
N GLU A 81 16.11 11.09 12.73
CA GLU A 81 17.31 10.41 12.24
C GLU A 81 18.53 10.54 13.15
N ASN A 82 18.46 11.31 14.26
CA ASN A 82 19.52 11.40 15.26
C ASN A 82 19.01 11.45 16.71
N THR A 83 17.75 11.04 16.94
CA THR A 83 17.12 11.04 18.27
C THR A 83 16.63 9.67 18.73
N GLY A 84 17.04 8.60 18.05
CA GLY A 84 16.74 7.21 18.42
C GLY A 84 16.01 6.41 17.34
N LEU A 85 15.46 7.07 16.30
CA LEU A 85 14.86 6.40 15.14
C LEU A 85 15.79 6.39 13.92
N ASP A 86 17.08 6.54 14.18
CA ASP A 86 18.16 6.64 13.20
C ASP A 86 18.10 5.50 12.17
N GLY A 87 18.06 5.83 10.89
CA GLY A 87 18.08 4.88 9.77
C GLY A 87 16.73 4.53 9.15
N HIS A 88 15.59 4.95 9.75
CA HIS A 88 14.27 4.60 9.18
C HIS A 88 14.03 5.26 7.81
N ILE A 89 14.43 6.53 7.63
CA ILE A 89 14.32 7.20 6.32
C ILE A 89 15.25 6.54 5.29
N GLY A 90 16.41 6.03 5.70
CA GLY A 90 17.29 5.28 4.80
C GLY A 90 16.59 4.08 4.15
N GLY A 91 15.79 3.34 4.92
CA GLY A 91 14.98 2.23 4.40
C GLY A 91 13.89 2.69 3.42
N HIS A 92 13.11 3.70 3.79
CA HIS A 92 12.12 4.32 2.90
C HIS A 92 12.74 4.88 1.61
N TYR A 93 13.92 5.48 1.72
CA TYR A 93 14.64 6.05 0.58
C TYR A 93 15.03 4.97 -0.44
N ILE A 94 15.46 3.80 0.01
CA ILE A 94 15.75 2.66 -0.89
C ILE A 94 14.48 2.18 -1.59
N SER A 95 13.35 2.07 -0.88
CA SER A 95 12.04 1.76 -1.49
C SER A 95 11.67 2.79 -2.55
N ALA A 96 11.78 4.09 -2.23
CA ALA A 96 11.47 5.18 -3.13
C ALA A 96 12.36 5.19 -4.38
N LEU A 97 13.67 5.04 -4.22
CA LEU A 97 14.62 4.92 -5.34
C LEU A 97 14.25 3.75 -6.26
N SER A 98 13.90 2.60 -5.68
CA SER A 98 13.57 1.39 -6.42
C SER A 98 12.29 1.56 -7.25
N MET A 99 11.24 2.09 -6.67
CA MET A 99 9.97 2.35 -7.35
C MET A 99 10.08 3.50 -8.35
N MET A 100 10.84 4.58 -8.03
CA MET A 100 11.07 5.69 -8.96
C MET A 100 11.85 5.22 -10.19
N TYR A 101 12.87 4.38 -10.01
CA TYR A 101 13.59 3.76 -11.13
C TYR A 101 12.65 2.90 -11.98
N ALA A 102 11.86 2.04 -11.37
CA ALA A 102 10.90 1.22 -12.10
C ALA A 102 9.90 2.07 -12.89
N ALA A 103 9.40 3.16 -12.32
CA ALA A 103 8.44 4.04 -12.98
C ALA A 103 9.03 4.87 -14.12
N THR A 104 10.26 5.38 -13.95
CA THR A 104 10.88 6.36 -14.88
C THR A 104 11.92 5.75 -15.81
N GLY A 105 12.70 4.77 -15.33
CA GLY A 105 13.90 4.27 -16.00
C GLY A 105 15.12 5.19 -15.84
N ASP A 106 15.08 6.15 -14.91
CA ASP A 106 16.14 7.14 -14.71
C ASP A 106 17.41 6.47 -14.17
N THR A 107 18.52 6.58 -14.92
CA THR A 107 19.79 5.95 -14.60
C THR A 107 20.50 6.62 -13.42
N ALA A 108 20.25 7.91 -13.15
CA ALA A 108 20.84 8.59 -11.98
C ALA A 108 20.21 8.04 -10.68
N ILE A 109 18.90 7.79 -10.69
CA ILE A 109 18.18 7.10 -9.59
C ILE A 109 18.75 5.69 -9.38
N TYR A 110 18.93 4.92 -10.46
CA TYR A 110 19.51 3.57 -10.39
C TYR A 110 20.93 3.56 -9.82
N ASN A 111 21.78 4.50 -10.26
CA ASN A 111 23.15 4.62 -9.74
C ASN A 111 23.16 4.96 -8.25
N ARG A 112 22.24 5.83 -7.80
CA ARG A 112 22.09 6.19 -6.39
C ARG A 112 21.60 5.01 -5.56
N LEU A 113 20.61 4.24 -6.07
CA LEU A 113 20.18 3.00 -5.43
C LEU A 113 21.34 2.03 -5.23
N ASN A 114 22.13 1.77 -6.27
CA ASN A 114 23.28 0.88 -6.18
C ASN A 114 24.33 1.38 -5.19
N TYR A 115 24.54 2.68 -5.12
CA TYR A 115 25.43 3.28 -4.11
C TYR A 115 24.94 2.96 -2.69
N MET A 116 23.66 3.21 -2.41
CA MET A 116 23.06 2.89 -1.11
C MET A 116 23.20 1.42 -0.75
N LEU A 117 22.88 0.53 -1.68
CA LEU A 117 22.95 -0.93 -1.47
C LEU A 117 24.39 -1.41 -1.20
N ASN A 118 25.37 -0.90 -1.94
CA ASN A 118 26.76 -1.27 -1.74
C ASN A 118 27.30 -0.83 -0.36
N GLU A 119 26.95 0.37 0.10
CA GLU A 119 27.35 0.85 1.42
C GLU A 119 26.65 0.08 2.55
N LEU A 120 25.36 -0.26 2.41
CA LEU A 120 24.66 -1.11 3.36
C LEU A 120 25.22 -2.53 3.38
N HIS A 121 25.59 -3.08 2.22
CA HIS A 121 26.26 -4.38 2.16
C HIS A 121 27.61 -4.35 2.90
N ARG A 122 28.40 -3.29 2.72
CA ARG A 122 29.63 -3.08 3.47
C ARG A 122 29.40 -3.04 4.99
N ALA A 123 28.31 -2.38 5.43
CA ALA A 123 27.93 -2.36 6.84
C ALA A 123 27.52 -3.78 7.33
N GLN A 124 26.71 -4.51 6.55
CA GLN A 124 26.32 -5.89 6.88
C GLN A 124 27.53 -6.82 7.02
N GLN A 125 28.50 -6.72 6.10
CA GLN A 125 29.74 -7.52 6.14
C GLN A 125 30.61 -7.18 7.35
N ALA A 126 30.66 -5.90 7.73
CA ALA A 126 31.43 -5.46 8.90
C ALA A 126 30.85 -6.02 10.22
N VAL A 127 29.53 -6.11 10.33
CA VAL A 127 28.85 -6.75 11.48
C VAL A 127 29.07 -8.26 11.48
N GLY A 128 29.06 -8.91 10.32
CA GLY A 128 29.37 -10.33 10.13
C GLY A 128 28.30 -11.32 10.57
N THR A 129 27.12 -10.86 11.05
CA THR A 129 26.02 -11.71 11.52
C THR A 129 24.82 -11.74 10.60
N GLY A 130 24.82 -10.97 9.52
CA GLY A 130 23.67 -10.71 8.66
C GLY A 130 22.83 -9.50 9.06
N PHE A 131 23.07 -8.92 10.24
CA PHE A 131 22.35 -7.74 10.72
C PHE A 131 22.71 -6.47 9.93
N ILE A 132 21.68 -5.65 9.68
CA ILE A 132 21.79 -4.27 9.21
C ILE A 132 20.73 -3.45 9.96
N GLY A 133 21.13 -2.37 10.62
CA GLY A 133 20.21 -1.46 11.29
C GLY A 133 20.91 -0.16 11.68
N GLY A 134 20.14 0.91 11.87
CA GLY A 134 20.66 2.23 12.23
C GLY A 134 20.34 2.65 13.67
N THR A 135 19.49 1.93 14.39
CA THR A 135 19.08 2.28 15.76
C THR A 135 20.28 2.27 16.70
N PRO A 136 20.56 3.37 17.43
CA PRO A 136 21.73 3.47 18.28
C PRO A 136 21.80 2.38 19.37
N GLY A 137 22.91 1.62 19.40
CA GLY A 137 23.15 0.53 20.37
C GLY A 137 22.28 -0.70 20.14
N SER A 138 21.78 -0.89 18.94
CA SER A 138 20.89 -2.02 18.59
C SER A 138 21.58 -3.39 18.70
N LEU A 139 22.89 -3.50 18.51
CA LEU A 139 23.62 -4.78 18.68
C LEU A 139 23.48 -5.33 20.12
N GLN A 140 23.51 -4.45 21.14
CA GLN A 140 23.28 -4.87 22.52
C GLN A 140 21.81 -5.23 22.77
N LEU A 141 20.87 -4.44 22.25
CA LEU A 141 19.46 -4.72 22.30
C LEU A 141 19.14 -6.16 21.81
N TRP A 142 19.65 -6.52 20.63
CA TRP A 142 19.36 -7.85 20.04
C TRP A 142 19.99 -9.00 20.82
N LYS A 143 21.11 -8.79 21.50
CA LYS A 143 21.66 -9.77 22.45
C LYS A 143 20.73 -9.99 23.65
N GLU A 144 20.14 -8.93 24.20
CA GLU A 144 19.18 -9.03 25.29
C GLU A 144 17.91 -9.77 24.85
N ILE A 145 17.37 -9.43 23.68
CA ILE A 145 16.20 -10.13 23.10
C ILE A 145 16.50 -11.62 22.89
N LYS A 146 17.63 -11.96 22.28
CA LYS A 146 18.04 -13.36 22.09
C LYS A 146 18.16 -14.14 23.40
N ALA A 147 18.54 -13.46 24.49
CA ALA A 147 18.59 -14.05 25.82
C ALA A 147 17.21 -14.14 26.52
N GLY A 148 16.13 -13.71 25.86
CA GLY A 148 14.78 -13.74 26.40
C GLY A 148 14.46 -12.58 27.37
N ASN A 149 15.32 -11.58 27.47
CA ASN A 149 15.11 -10.38 28.30
C ASN A 149 14.31 -9.36 27.51
N ILE A 150 12.99 -9.37 27.64
CA ILE A 150 12.07 -8.52 26.87
C ILE A 150 11.34 -7.56 27.79
N ARG A 151 11.47 -6.25 27.50
CA ARG A 151 10.72 -5.16 28.13
C ARG A 151 10.15 -4.30 27.02
N ALA A 152 8.84 -4.38 26.77
CA ALA A 152 8.20 -3.70 25.66
C ALA A 152 7.02 -2.84 26.11
N GLY A 153 7.00 -1.59 25.65
CA GLY A 153 5.86 -0.67 25.64
C GLY A 153 5.37 -0.46 24.21
N GLY A 154 4.38 0.44 24.01
CA GLY A 154 3.85 0.72 22.65
C GLY A 154 4.92 1.24 21.68
N PHE A 155 5.80 2.11 22.17
CA PHE A 155 6.88 2.75 21.38
C PHE A 155 8.27 2.49 21.96
N ASP A 156 8.42 1.48 22.79
CA ASP A 156 9.67 1.14 23.45
C ASP A 156 9.91 -0.37 23.38
N LEU A 157 11.18 -0.75 23.12
CA LEU A 157 11.67 -2.11 23.30
C LEU A 157 13.05 -2.03 23.95
N ASN A 158 13.14 -2.48 25.21
CA ASN A 158 14.36 -2.47 26.03
C ASN A 158 15.05 -1.09 26.08
N GLY A 159 14.25 -0.01 26.20
CA GLY A 159 14.75 1.36 26.25
C GLY A 159 15.17 1.95 24.90
N LYS A 160 14.82 1.30 23.79
CA LYS A 160 15.05 1.82 22.44
C LYS A 160 13.74 2.20 21.77
N TRP A 161 13.70 3.34 21.10
CA TRP A 161 12.53 3.83 20.41
C TRP A 161 12.26 3.01 19.15
N VAL A 162 11.18 2.24 19.14
CA VAL A 162 10.62 1.41 18.07
C VAL A 162 11.63 0.71 17.13
N PRO A 163 12.60 -0.05 17.67
CA PRO A 163 13.66 -0.63 16.85
C PRO A 163 13.15 -1.66 15.84
N LEU A 164 12.02 -2.32 16.12
CA LEU A 164 11.37 -3.25 15.18
C LEU A 164 10.74 -2.52 13.99
N TYR A 165 10.13 -1.35 14.22
CA TYR A 165 9.65 -0.48 13.15
C TYR A 165 10.83 0.03 12.30
N ASN A 166 11.91 0.46 12.94
CA ASN A 166 13.09 0.96 12.25
C ASN A 166 13.68 -0.09 11.29
N ILE A 167 13.96 -1.29 11.81
CA ILE A 167 14.53 -2.36 10.98
C ILE A 167 13.55 -2.84 9.89
N HIS A 168 12.22 -2.74 10.13
CA HIS A 168 11.23 -3.02 9.09
C HIS A 168 11.44 -2.17 7.84
N LYS A 169 11.83 -0.89 7.99
CA LYS A 169 12.08 -0.02 6.83
C LYS A 169 13.29 -0.49 6.00
N THR A 170 14.31 -1.01 6.67
CA THR A 170 15.45 -1.65 5.99
C THR A 170 15.00 -2.91 5.23
N TYR A 171 14.20 -3.78 5.85
CA TYR A 171 13.60 -4.95 5.20
C TYR A 171 12.79 -4.56 3.96
N ALA A 172 11.89 -3.59 4.10
CA ALA A 172 11.05 -3.11 3.01
C ALA A 172 11.90 -2.54 1.86
N GLY A 173 12.91 -1.73 2.17
CA GLY A 173 13.83 -1.16 1.18
C GLY A 173 14.57 -2.24 0.38
N LEU A 174 15.12 -3.24 1.06
CA LEU A 174 15.82 -4.36 0.41
C LEU A 174 14.88 -5.21 -0.46
N ARG A 175 13.67 -5.50 0.05
CA ARG A 175 12.62 -6.20 -0.71
C ARG A 175 12.28 -5.44 -1.99
N ASP A 176 12.03 -4.14 -1.89
CA ASP A 176 11.62 -3.29 -3.00
C ASP A 176 12.75 -3.13 -4.03
N ALA A 177 14.01 -3.05 -3.58
CA ALA A 177 15.16 -3.02 -4.47
C ALA A 177 15.28 -4.31 -5.30
N TYR A 178 14.94 -5.45 -4.75
CA TYR A 178 14.85 -6.69 -5.52
C TYR A 178 13.64 -6.70 -6.46
N LEU A 179 12.43 -6.42 -5.94
CA LEU A 179 11.19 -6.57 -6.72
C LEU A 179 11.05 -5.53 -7.84
N TYR A 180 11.45 -4.29 -7.62
CA TYR A 180 11.27 -3.19 -8.58
C TYR A 180 12.52 -2.87 -9.41
N ALA A 181 13.71 -3.06 -8.86
CA ALA A 181 14.97 -2.75 -9.55
C ALA A 181 15.79 -4.00 -9.94
N GLY A 182 15.35 -5.21 -9.57
CA GLY A 182 16.01 -6.47 -9.92
C GLY A 182 17.37 -6.68 -9.24
N SER A 183 17.61 -6.07 -8.06
CA SER A 183 18.90 -6.15 -7.37
C SER A 183 19.09 -7.50 -6.65
N ASP A 184 19.90 -8.39 -7.21
CA ASP A 184 20.30 -9.64 -6.54
C ASP A 184 21.09 -9.38 -5.25
N LEU A 185 21.86 -8.30 -5.16
CA LEU A 185 22.56 -7.90 -3.95
C LEU A 185 21.56 -7.62 -2.82
N ALA A 186 20.51 -6.87 -3.10
CA ALA A 186 19.46 -6.57 -2.13
C ALA A 186 18.74 -7.87 -1.67
N ARG A 187 18.47 -8.80 -2.59
CA ARG A 187 17.90 -10.11 -2.25
C ARG A 187 18.80 -10.90 -1.29
N GLN A 188 20.12 -10.96 -1.56
CA GLN A 188 21.06 -11.65 -0.70
C GLN A 188 21.11 -11.02 0.70
N MET A 189 21.18 -9.70 0.77
CA MET A 189 21.15 -8.95 2.03
C MET A 189 19.86 -9.19 2.81
N LEU A 190 18.72 -9.17 2.13
CA LEU A 190 17.39 -9.40 2.71
C LEU A 190 17.29 -10.80 3.33
N VAL A 191 17.72 -11.82 2.61
CA VAL A 191 17.72 -13.21 3.10
C VAL A 191 18.62 -13.35 4.32
N SER A 192 19.85 -12.81 4.24
CA SER A 192 20.81 -12.84 5.35
C SER A 192 20.28 -12.13 6.61
N LEU A 193 19.62 -10.98 6.44
CA LEU A 193 18.99 -10.25 7.54
C LEU A 193 17.80 -11.03 8.13
N THR A 194 17.08 -11.78 7.31
CA THR A 194 15.94 -12.60 7.79
C THR A 194 16.40 -13.85 8.52
N ASP A 195 17.46 -14.50 8.04
CA ASP A 195 18.09 -15.63 8.77
C ASP A 195 18.65 -15.18 10.13
N TRP A 196 19.23 -13.98 10.19
CA TRP A 196 19.62 -13.37 11.45
C TRP A 196 18.43 -13.15 12.39
N MET A 197 17.27 -12.68 11.90
CA MET A 197 16.08 -12.51 12.74
C MET A 197 15.53 -13.86 13.24
N ILE A 198 15.61 -14.91 12.43
CA ILE A 198 15.28 -16.28 12.87
C ILE A 198 16.19 -16.67 14.05
N ASP A 199 17.52 -16.47 13.93
CA ASP A 199 18.49 -16.79 14.99
C ASP A 199 18.21 -15.99 16.28
N ILE A 200 17.90 -14.70 16.18
CA ILE A 200 17.56 -13.83 17.33
C ILE A 200 16.31 -14.34 18.07
N THR A 201 15.33 -14.86 17.33
CA THR A 201 14.03 -15.22 17.91
C THR A 201 13.84 -16.73 18.13
N ALA A 202 14.82 -17.56 17.76
CA ALA A 202 14.71 -19.03 17.82
C ALA A 202 14.42 -19.56 19.22
N GLY A 203 15.02 -18.98 20.25
CA GLY A 203 14.84 -19.39 21.65
C GLY A 203 13.65 -18.78 22.36
N LEU A 204 12.91 -17.87 21.74
CA LEU A 204 11.79 -17.19 22.35
C LEU A 204 10.53 -18.06 22.35
N THR A 205 9.84 -18.11 23.48
CA THR A 205 8.50 -18.69 23.58
C THR A 205 7.47 -17.83 22.83
N ASP A 206 6.32 -18.41 22.52
CA ASP A 206 5.21 -17.66 21.89
C ASP A 206 4.77 -16.45 22.73
N GLN A 207 4.76 -16.59 24.06
CA GLN A 207 4.43 -15.47 24.94
C GLN A 207 5.47 -14.36 24.84
N GLN A 208 6.77 -14.69 24.88
CA GLN A 208 7.84 -13.72 24.70
C GLN A 208 7.77 -13.01 23.34
N MET A 209 7.43 -13.74 22.28
CA MET A 209 7.16 -13.12 20.97
C MET A 209 6.01 -12.10 21.05
N GLN A 210 4.87 -12.47 21.65
CA GLN A 210 3.74 -11.55 21.78
C GLN A 210 4.06 -10.35 22.68
N ASP A 211 4.85 -10.54 23.76
CA ASP A 211 5.31 -9.45 24.61
C ASP A 211 6.22 -8.48 23.85
N MET A 212 7.15 -8.97 23.02
CA MET A 212 8.00 -8.16 22.16
C MET A 212 7.16 -7.34 21.14
N LEU A 213 6.13 -7.96 20.55
CA LEU A 213 5.25 -7.35 19.56
C LEU A 213 4.30 -6.27 20.13
N ARG A 214 4.32 -6.03 21.44
CA ARG A 214 3.68 -4.85 22.03
C ARG A 214 4.33 -3.56 21.56
N SER A 215 5.65 -3.59 21.29
CA SER A 215 6.34 -2.49 20.63
C SER A 215 5.96 -2.42 19.16
N GLU A 216 5.85 -1.20 18.63
CA GLU A 216 5.58 -0.98 17.22
C GLU A 216 6.61 -1.71 16.35
N HIS A 217 6.13 -2.49 15.38
CA HIS A 217 6.97 -3.36 14.55
C HIS A 217 6.68 -3.24 13.04
N GLY A 218 5.93 -2.22 12.64
CA GLY A 218 5.59 -2.00 11.23
C GLY A 218 4.96 -3.24 10.59
N GLY A 219 5.35 -3.53 9.36
CA GLY A 219 4.92 -4.69 8.57
C GLY A 219 5.97 -5.79 8.48
N LEU A 220 6.69 -6.11 9.59
CA LEU A 220 7.68 -7.20 9.58
C LEU A 220 7.07 -8.53 9.15
N ASN A 221 5.84 -8.83 9.57
CA ASN A 221 5.13 -10.03 9.17
C ASN A 221 4.85 -10.08 7.66
N GLU A 222 4.59 -8.93 7.02
CA GLU A 222 4.48 -8.83 5.55
C GLU A 222 5.81 -9.15 4.88
N THR A 223 6.89 -8.48 5.30
CA THR A 223 8.19 -8.65 4.65
C THR A 223 8.75 -10.07 4.82
N PHE A 224 8.53 -10.73 5.93
CA PHE A 224 8.92 -12.13 6.11
C PHE A 224 8.09 -13.08 5.21
N ALA A 225 6.81 -12.79 5.02
CA ALA A 225 5.98 -13.52 4.05
C ALA A 225 6.48 -13.31 2.62
N ASP A 226 6.90 -12.09 2.26
CA ASP A 226 7.53 -11.81 0.96
C ASP A 226 8.84 -12.59 0.78
N VAL A 227 9.67 -12.70 1.82
CA VAL A 227 10.90 -13.51 1.76
C VAL A 227 10.58 -15.00 1.56
N ALA A 228 9.48 -15.50 2.15
CA ALA A 228 9.01 -16.87 1.90
C ALA A 228 8.66 -17.08 0.42
N GLU A 229 7.96 -16.13 -0.22
CA GLU A 229 7.66 -16.23 -1.64
C GLU A 229 8.90 -16.10 -2.54
N ILE A 230 9.79 -15.15 -2.23
CA ILE A 230 11.03 -14.89 -3.00
C ILE A 230 11.97 -16.11 -2.98
N THR A 231 12.00 -16.84 -1.86
CA THR A 231 12.93 -17.97 -1.67
C THR A 231 12.28 -19.33 -1.90
N GLY A 232 10.96 -19.44 -1.74
CA GLY A 232 10.23 -20.70 -1.68
C GLY A 232 10.40 -21.45 -0.34
N ASP A 233 11.09 -20.88 0.66
CA ASP A 233 11.37 -21.53 1.94
C ASP A 233 10.30 -21.17 2.99
N LYS A 234 9.59 -22.20 3.46
CA LYS A 234 8.48 -22.08 4.43
C LYS A 234 8.90 -21.54 5.80
N LYS A 235 10.18 -21.68 6.19
CA LYS A 235 10.66 -21.15 7.48
C LYS A 235 10.40 -19.65 7.66
N TYR A 236 10.40 -18.88 6.55
CA TYR A 236 10.11 -17.46 6.58
C TYR A 236 8.61 -17.15 6.73
N LEU A 237 7.75 -18.03 6.22
CA LEU A 237 6.30 -17.90 6.45
C LEU A 237 5.96 -18.23 7.92
N GLU A 238 6.66 -19.20 8.52
CA GLU A 238 6.54 -19.49 9.96
C GLU A 238 7.01 -18.30 10.80
N LEU A 239 8.13 -17.66 10.43
CA LEU A 239 8.59 -16.42 11.05
C LEU A 239 7.53 -15.30 10.93
N ALA A 240 6.93 -15.12 9.75
CA ALA A 240 5.87 -14.17 9.51
C ALA A 240 4.67 -14.38 10.45
N ARG A 241 4.24 -15.64 10.64
CA ARG A 241 3.17 -15.99 11.59
C ARG A 241 3.57 -15.68 13.04
N ARG A 242 4.81 -15.98 13.44
CA ARG A 242 5.32 -15.65 14.79
C ARG A 242 5.37 -14.13 15.04
N PHE A 243 5.63 -13.34 14.01
CA PHE A 243 5.60 -11.87 14.06
C PHE A 243 4.20 -11.27 13.89
N SER A 244 3.16 -12.07 13.93
CA SER A 244 1.78 -11.61 13.86
C SER A 244 1.19 -11.39 15.25
N HIS A 245 0.79 -10.13 15.55
CA HIS A 245 0.35 -9.71 16.88
C HIS A 245 -1.09 -10.13 17.14
N LYS A 246 -1.30 -11.13 18.00
CA LYS A 246 -2.60 -11.76 18.27
C LYS A 246 -3.61 -10.83 18.92
N VAL A 247 -3.16 -9.84 19.70
CA VAL A 247 -4.04 -8.82 20.33
C VAL A 247 -4.87 -8.07 19.27
N ILE A 248 -4.36 -7.93 18.04
CA ILE A 248 -5.06 -7.32 16.92
C ILE A 248 -5.77 -8.38 16.07
N LEU A 249 -5.08 -9.46 15.75
CA LEU A 249 -5.58 -10.50 14.85
C LEU A 249 -6.82 -11.22 15.41
N ASP A 250 -6.75 -11.67 16.68
CA ASP A 250 -7.78 -12.53 17.27
C ASP A 250 -9.16 -11.85 17.37
N PRO A 251 -9.29 -10.55 17.75
CA PRO A 251 -10.55 -9.84 17.66
C PRO A 251 -11.05 -9.70 16.21
N LEU A 252 -10.17 -9.38 15.26
CA LEU A 252 -10.55 -9.19 13.86
C LEU A 252 -11.11 -10.47 13.21
N VAL A 253 -10.56 -11.63 13.56
CA VAL A 253 -11.09 -12.94 13.12
C VAL A 253 -12.51 -13.19 13.63
N LYS A 254 -12.91 -12.52 14.72
CA LYS A 254 -14.23 -12.67 15.37
C LYS A 254 -15.20 -11.52 15.05
N ASP A 255 -14.86 -10.66 14.09
CA ASP A 255 -15.63 -9.45 13.77
C ASP A 255 -15.77 -8.46 14.95
N GLU A 256 -14.78 -8.42 15.84
CA GLU A 256 -14.77 -7.49 16.97
C GLU A 256 -13.93 -6.24 16.66
N ASP A 257 -14.58 -5.08 16.56
CA ASP A 257 -13.89 -3.79 16.46
C ASP A 257 -13.38 -3.34 17.83
N ARG A 258 -12.07 -3.49 18.07
CA ARG A 258 -11.38 -3.01 19.27
C ARG A 258 -10.36 -1.91 18.95
N LEU A 259 -10.55 -1.18 17.85
CA LEU A 259 -9.56 -0.23 17.35
C LEU A 259 -9.54 1.11 18.10
N THR A 260 -10.66 1.52 18.72
CA THR A 260 -10.78 2.82 19.40
C THR A 260 -9.64 3.04 20.40
N GLY A 261 -8.94 4.18 20.28
CA GLY A 261 -7.80 4.55 21.12
C GLY A 261 -6.47 3.87 20.74
N MET A 262 -6.45 2.95 19.79
CA MET A 262 -5.20 2.38 19.30
C MET A 262 -4.53 3.32 18.32
N HIS A 263 -3.19 3.38 18.35
CA HIS A 263 -2.40 4.11 17.36
C HIS A 263 -2.58 3.47 15.98
N ALA A 264 -3.16 4.21 15.03
CA ALA A 264 -3.65 3.66 13.78
C ALA A 264 -2.53 3.12 12.88
N ASN A 265 -1.47 3.92 12.69
CA ASN A 265 -0.35 3.53 11.84
C ASN A 265 0.42 2.31 12.37
N THR A 266 0.37 2.06 13.68
CA THR A 266 0.91 0.83 14.28
C THR A 266 0.10 -0.41 13.89
N GLN A 267 -1.23 -0.30 13.68
CA GLN A 267 -2.07 -1.46 13.39
C GLN A 267 -2.19 -1.78 11.90
N ILE A 268 -2.31 -0.78 11.04
CA ILE A 268 -2.56 -0.99 9.60
C ILE A 268 -1.48 -1.88 8.93
N PRO A 269 -0.16 -1.66 9.16
CA PRO A 269 0.87 -2.52 8.57
C PRO A 269 0.80 -3.98 9.02
N LYS A 270 0.38 -4.25 10.27
CA LYS A 270 0.17 -5.62 10.76
C LYS A 270 -0.88 -6.36 9.94
N VAL A 271 -1.98 -5.66 9.61
CA VAL A 271 -3.09 -6.20 8.84
C VAL A 271 -2.69 -6.46 7.38
N ILE A 272 -1.84 -5.61 6.80
CA ILE A 272 -1.21 -5.90 5.48
C ILE A 272 -0.48 -7.25 5.55
N GLY A 273 0.28 -7.49 6.61
CA GLY A 273 0.96 -8.76 6.82
C GLY A 273 0.00 -9.94 7.03
N TYR A 274 -1.12 -9.76 7.73
CA TYR A 274 -2.14 -10.82 7.85
C TYR A 274 -2.70 -11.20 6.50
N LYS A 275 -3.03 -10.19 5.66
CA LYS A 275 -3.50 -10.42 4.29
C LYS A 275 -2.44 -11.14 3.46
N ARG A 276 -1.16 -10.74 3.56
CA ARG A 276 -0.06 -11.35 2.81
C ARG A 276 0.15 -12.82 3.19
N ILE A 277 0.12 -13.12 4.48
CA ILE A 277 0.20 -14.50 5.00
C ILE A 277 -1.02 -15.31 4.55
N ALA A 278 -2.22 -14.71 4.60
CA ALA A 278 -3.44 -15.35 4.15
C ALA A 278 -3.36 -15.79 2.69
N ASP A 279 -2.83 -14.94 1.82
CA ASP A 279 -2.67 -15.23 0.38
C ASP A 279 -1.71 -16.41 0.15
N LEU A 280 -0.55 -16.39 0.80
CA LEU A 280 0.44 -17.45 0.63
C LEU A 280 0.04 -18.80 1.26
N ALA A 281 -0.66 -18.74 2.39
CA ALA A 281 -1.09 -19.92 3.14
C ALA A 281 -2.50 -20.39 2.78
N GLN A 282 -3.25 -19.67 1.93
CA GLN A 282 -4.67 -19.90 1.64
C GLN A 282 -5.55 -19.91 2.91
N ASP A 283 -5.25 -18.99 3.85
CA ASP A 283 -5.88 -18.91 5.16
C ASP A 283 -7.08 -17.95 5.13
N GLN A 284 -8.29 -18.53 5.06
CA GLN A 284 -9.53 -17.76 4.95
C GLN A 284 -9.85 -16.92 6.18
N ASN A 285 -9.43 -17.35 7.38
CA ASN A 285 -9.69 -16.59 8.60
C ASN A 285 -8.86 -15.30 8.65
N TRP A 286 -7.62 -15.36 8.19
CA TRP A 286 -6.76 -14.19 8.15
C TRP A 286 -7.14 -13.25 7.01
N ASP A 287 -7.59 -13.77 5.85
CA ASP A 287 -8.19 -12.95 4.78
C ASP A 287 -9.44 -12.22 5.28
N HIS A 288 -10.32 -12.93 5.99
CA HIS A 288 -11.52 -12.36 6.62
C HIS A 288 -11.16 -11.24 7.60
N ALA A 289 -10.19 -11.46 8.49
CA ALA A 289 -9.73 -10.45 9.43
C ALA A 289 -9.24 -9.17 8.72
N ALA A 290 -8.50 -9.30 7.63
CA ALA A 290 -8.02 -8.17 6.84
C ALA A 290 -9.18 -7.41 6.15
N ARG A 291 -10.18 -8.13 5.64
CA ARG A 291 -11.39 -7.53 5.04
C ARG A 291 -12.25 -6.84 6.09
N PHE A 292 -12.44 -7.44 7.24
CA PHE A 292 -13.18 -6.85 8.35
C PHE A 292 -12.51 -5.56 8.82
N PHE A 293 -11.18 -5.57 9.02
CA PHE A 293 -10.43 -4.36 9.37
C PHE A 293 -10.61 -3.26 8.32
N TRP A 294 -10.46 -3.57 7.04
CA TRP A 294 -10.63 -2.60 5.96
C TRP A 294 -12.04 -1.99 5.97
N ASN A 295 -13.08 -2.82 6.07
CA ASN A 295 -14.46 -2.36 6.14
C ASN A 295 -14.69 -1.46 7.36
N THR A 296 -14.16 -1.83 8.52
CA THR A 296 -14.27 -1.05 9.76
C THR A 296 -13.61 0.32 9.63
N VAL A 297 -12.39 0.38 9.08
CA VAL A 297 -11.67 1.65 8.92
C VAL A 297 -12.32 2.53 7.85
N VAL A 298 -12.60 1.97 6.68
CA VAL A 298 -13.09 2.76 5.53
C VAL A 298 -14.52 3.26 5.75
N ASN A 299 -15.42 2.39 6.27
CA ASN A 299 -16.83 2.73 6.35
C ASN A 299 -17.23 3.41 7.68
N HIS A 300 -16.43 3.27 8.75
CA HIS A 300 -16.82 3.76 10.07
C HIS A 300 -15.82 4.72 10.72
N ARG A 301 -14.62 4.89 10.16
CA ARG A 301 -13.56 5.71 10.78
C ARG A 301 -12.86 6.67 9.82
N SER A 302 -13.17 6.59 8.52
CA SER A 302 -12.61 7.50 7.52
C SER A 302 -13.53 8.70 7.29
N VAL A 303 -12.91 9.82 6.91
CA VAL A 303 -13.60 11.05 6.51
C VAL A 303 -13.56 11.24 5.00
N CYS A 304 -14.25 12.26 4.50
CA CYS A 304 -14.45 12.53 3.07
C CYS A 304 -13.19 12.47 2.21
N ILE A 305 -12.01 12.81 2.74
CA ILE A 305 -10.72 12.70 2.01
C ILE A 305 -10.15 11.26 1.96
N GLY A 306 -10.83 10.26 2.52
CA GLY A 306 -10.34 8.89 2.62
C GLY A 306 -9.31 8.65 3.74
N GLY A 307 -8.99 9.67 4.52
CA GLY A 307 -8.09 9.58 5.66
C GLY A 307 -8.81 9.20 6.96
N ASN A 308 -8.08 8.69 7.93
CA ASN A 308 -8.59 8.25 9.23
C ASN A 308 -7.65 8.68 10.37
N SER A 309 -8.08 8.53 11.61
CA SER A 309 -7.38 8.85 12.87
C SER A 309 -7.33 10.34 13.23
N VAL A 310 -7.13 10.59 14.51
CA VAL A 310 -6.87 11.90 15.10
C VAL A 310 -5.72 11.75 16.08
N ARG A 311 -4.70 12.62 16.01
CA ARG A 311 -3.47 12.47 16.79
C ARG A 311 -2.92 11.05 16.72
N GLU A 312 -2.85 10.50 15.49
CA GLU A 312 -2.36 9.15 15.19
C GLU A 312 -3.25 7.99 15.69
N HIS A 313 -4.32 8.27 16.45
CA HIS A 313 -5.14 7.23 17.09
C HIS A 313 -6.52 7.12 16.45
N PHE A 314 -7.06 5.91 16.39
CA PHE A 314 -8.45 5.71 15.98
C PHE A 314 -9.41 6.35 16.98
N HIS A 315 -10.24 7.28 16.52
CA HIS A 315 -11.35 7.82 17.29
C HIS A 315 -12.49 6.80 17.44
N PRO A 316 -13.43 6.96 18.37
CA PRO A 316 -14.64 6.12 18.43
C PRO A 316 -15.38 6.14 17.10
N ALA A 317 -15.91 5.00 16.66
CA ALA A 317 -16.55 4.85 15.36
C ALA A 317 -17.84 5.71 15.21
N ASP A 318 -18.44 6.07 16.32
CA ASP A 318 -19.67 6.86 16.44
C ASP A 318 -19.46 8.31 16.90
N ASN A 319 -18.19 8.78 17.01
CA ASN A 319 -17.90 10.13 17.49
C ASN A 319 -16.73 10.77 16.73
N PHE A 320 -17.05 11.71 15.85
CA PHE A 320 -16.11 12.48 15.04
C PHE A 320 -15.76 13.87 15.62
N THR A 321 -16.14 14.15 16.88
CA THR A 321 -15.90 15.46 17.50
C THR A 321 -14.42 15.85 17.49
N SER A 322 -13.53 14.92 17.83
CA SER A 322 -12.08 15.15 17.79
C SER A 322 -11.57 15.44 16.39
N MET A 323 -12.11 14.76 15.37
CA MET A 323 -11.75 14.95 13.98
C MET A 323 -11.97 16.39 13.50
N LEU A 324 -13.04 17.03 13.96
CA LEU A 324 -13.40 18.40 13.58
C LEU A 324 -12.69 19.47 14.42
N ASN A 325 -12.32 19.14 15.65
CA ASN A 325 -11.79 20.12 16.61
C ASN A 325 -10.28 20.12 16.71
N ASP A 326 -9.63 19.00 16.41
CA ASP A 326 -8.18 18.88 16.52
C ASP A 326 -7.44 19.40 15.27
N VAL A 327 -6.22 19.86 15.47
CA VAL A 327 -5.32 20.30 14.40
C VAL A 327 -4.52 19.12 13.81
N GLN A 328 -4.46 18.00 14.50
CA GLN A 328 -3.81 16.76 14.06
C GLN A 328 -4.87 15.78 13.56
N GLY A 329 -5.39 16.03 12.36
CA GLY A 329 -6.35 15.17 11.68
C GLY A 329 -5.73 13.91 11.08
N PRO A 330 -6.29 13.36 10.00
CA PRO A 330 -5.77 12.16 9.35
C PRO A 330 -4.28 12.21 9.03
N GLU A 331 -3.58 11.15 9.42
CA GLU A 331 -2.17 10.96 9.16
C GLU A 331 -1.93 10.40 7.74
N THR A 332 -0.98 10.98 7.00
CA THR A 332 -0.68 10.54 5.63
C THR A 332 -0.17 9.08 5.58
N CYS A 333 0.63 8.64 6.57
CA CYS A 333 1.09 7.25 6.63
C CYS A 333 -0.05 6.24 6.76
N ASN A 334 -1.13 6.58 7.47
CA ASN A 334 -2.31 5.71 7.56
C ASN A 334 -2.92 5.46 6.18
N THR A 335 -3.11 6.53 5.41
CA THR A 335 -3.68 6.43 4.06
C THR A 335 -2.72 5.70 3.11
N TYR A 336 -1.41 5.95 3.18
CA TYR A 336 -0.41 5.17 2.46
C TYR A 336 -0.58 3.67 2.70
N ASN A 337 -0.66 3.24 3.95
CA ASN A 337 -0.81 1.82 4.31
C ASN A 337 -2.22 1.28 3.94
N MET A 338 -3.28 2.07 4.10
CA MET A 338 -4.63 1.67 3.68
C MET A 338 -4.73 1.46 2.16
N LEU A 339 -4.04 2.27 1.35
CA LEU A 339 -3.98 2.04 -0.11
C LEU A 339 -3.25 0.74 -0.45
N ARG A 340 -2.17 0.40 0.27
CA ARG A 340 -1.48 -0.89 0.11
C ARG A 340 -2.40 -2.07 0.43
N LEU A 341 -3.09 -2.02 1.57
CA LEU A 341 -4.08 -3.05 1.94
C LEU A 341 -5.20 -3.15 0.90
N THR A 342 -5.73 -2.01 0.46
CA THR A 342 -6.79 -1.94 -0.55
C THR A 342 -6.39 -2.62 -1.86
N LYS A 343 -5.17 -2.37 -2.33
CA LYS A 343 -4.60 -3.00 -3.53
C LYS A 343 -4.54 -4.52 -3.38
N MET A 344 -4.09 -5.04 -2.23
CA MET A 344 -4.02 -6.49 -1.99
C MET A 344 -5.42 -7.13 -1.92
N LEU A 345 -6.39 -6.47 -1.28
CA LEU A 345 -7.77 -6.95 -1.23
C LEU A 345 -8.43 -6.96 -2.62
N TYR A 346 -8.18 -5.92 -3.42
CA TYR A 346 -8.65 -5.87 -4.81
C TYR A 346 -8.05 -7.00 -5.66
N GLN A 347 -6.77 -7.35 -5.45
CA GLN A 347 -6.10 -8.40 -6.20
C GLN A 347 -6.83 -9.74 -6.12
N THR A 348 -7.29 -10.11 -4.94
CA THR A 348 -8.01 -11.37 -4.69
C THR A 348 -9.51 -11.27 -4.93
N SER A 349 -10.06 -10.05 -4.96
CA SER A 349 -11.48 -9.80 -5.21
C SER A 349 -11.64 -8.41 -5.86
N PRO A 350 -11.67 -8.30 -7.19
CA PRO A 350 -11.73 -7.01 -7.90
C PRO A 350 -13.12 -6.35 -7.76
N ASP A 351 -13.44 -5.93 -6.53
CA ASP A 351 -14.64 -5.20 -6.16
C ASP A 351 -14.38 -3.69 -6.34
N ILE A 352 -15.33 -3.00 -6.93
CA ILE A 352 -15.23 -1.58 -7.25
C ILE A 352 -15.13 -0.71 -6.00
N ARG A 353 -15.66 -1.14 -4.86
CA ARG A 353 -15.53 -0.42 -3.58
C ARG A 353 -14.07 -0.16 -3.20
N PHE A 354 -13.18 -1.10 -3.50
CA PHE A 354 -11.74 -0.90 -3.31
C PHE A 354 -11.17 0.17 -4.24
N ALA A 355 -11.59 0.18 -5.50
CA ALA A 355 -11.14 1.18 -6.47
C ALA A 355 -11.71 2.57 -6.18
N ASP A 356 -12.95 2.67 -5.71
CA ASP A 356 -13.58 3.93 -5.32
C ASP A 356 -12.89 4.54 -4.09
N TYR A 357 -12.58 3.72 -3.07
CA TYR A 357 -11.80 4.19 -1.91
C TYR A 357 -10.40 4.62 -2.31
N TYR A 358 -9.73 3.82 -3.16
CA TYR A 358 -8.37 4.12 -3.64
C TYR A 358 -8.35 5.47 -4.38
N GLU A 359 -9.27 5.71 -5.30
CA GLU A 359 -9.39 6.98 -6.02
C GLU A 359 -9.60 8.16 -5.07
N ARG A 360 -10.58 8.06 -4.16
CA ARG A 360 -10.88 9.10 -3.18
C ARG A 360 -9.65 9.49 -2.36
N ALA A 361 -9.01 8.52 -1.77
CA ALA A 361 -7.85 8.73 -0.90
C ALA A 361 -6.63 9.20 -1.68
N LEU A 362 -6.44 8.69 -2.91
CA LEU A 362 -5.33 9.09 -3.76
C LEU A 362 -5.40 10.57 -4.15
N TYR A 363 -6.56 11.05 -4.62
CA TYR A 363 -6.73 12.46 -5.00
C TYR A 363 -6.72 13.40 -3.80
N ASN A 364 -7.53 13.10 -2.78
CA ASN A 364 -7.85 14.08 -1.75
C ASN A 364 -6.89 14.06 -0.56
N HIS A 365 -6.13 12.98 -0.37
CA HIS A 365 -5.18 12.89 0.72
C HIS A 365 -3.74 12.72 0.21
N ILE A 366 -3.44 11.70 -0.61
CA ILE A 366 -2.07 11.42 -1.03
C ILE A 366 -1.53 12.50 -1.97
N LEU A 367 -2.19 12.76 -3.11
CA LEU A 367 -1.75 13.80 -4.05
C LEU A 367 -1.70 15.17 -3.35
N ALA A 368 -2.70 15.45 -2.52
CA ALA A 368 -2.80 16.71 -1.77
C ALA A 368 -1.80 16.83 -0.59
N SER A 369 -1.05 15.78 -0.25
CA SER A 369 -0.05 15.80 0.83
C SER A 369 1.31 16.34 0.40
N GLN A 370 1.56 16.50 -0.91
CA GLN A 370 2.82 17.04 -1.42
C GLN A 370 2.71 18.54 -1.70
N GLN A 371 3.73 19.28 -1.33
CA GLN A 371 3.88 20.67 -1.77
C GLN A 371 4.27 20.69 -3.27
N PRO A 372 3.45 21.28 -4.16
CA PRO A 372 3.55 20.97 -5.60
C PRO A 372 4.76 21.58 -6.31
N THR A 373 5.41 22.59 -5.74
CA THR A 373 6.52 23.31 -6.39
C THR A 373 7.90 22.97 -5.82
N LYS A 374 7.99 22.79 -4.50
CA LYS A 374 9.26 22.59 -3.80
C LYS A 374 9.42 21.18 -3.24
N GLY A 375 8.38 20.36 -3.29
CA GLY A 375 8.31 19.13 -2.54
C GLY A 375 8.07 19.39 -1.05
N GLY A 376 8.27 18.38 -0.24
CA GLY A 376 7.86 18.37 1.16
C GLY A 376 6.48 17.74 1.33
N PHE A 377 6.27 17.12 2.50
CA PHE A 377 5.14 16.23 2.73
C PHE A 377 4.40 16.61 4.00
N VAL A 378 3.08 16.39 4.00
CA VAL A 378 2.21 16.63 5.14
C VAL A 378 2.21 15.42 6.06
N TYR A 379 2.32 15.65 7.37
CA TYR A 379 2.09 14.63 8.39
C TYR A 379 0.59 14.47 8.63
N PHE A 380 -0.06 15.53 9.12
CA PHE A 380 -1.49 15.57 9.42
C PHE A 380 -2.24 16.46 8.45
N THR A 381 -3.39 16.02 7.96
CA THR A 381 -4.33 16.84 7.22
C THR A 381 -5.47 17.25 8.16
N PRO A 382 -5.48 18.49 8.69
CA PRO A 382 -6.53 18.94 9.60
C PRO A 382 -7.89 18.95 8.89
N MET A 383 -8.91 18.41 9.57
CA MET A 383 -10.31 18.54 9.15
C MET A 383 -10.99 19.73 9.86
N ARG A 384 -10.30 20.36 10.78
CA ARG A 384 -10.77 21.57 11.48
C ARG A 384 -10.92 22.74 10.48
N PRO A 385 -12.10 23.36 10.36
CA PRO A 385 -12.30 24.51 9.49
C PRO A 385 -11.36 25.68 9.84
N GLY A 386 -10.83 26.35 8.81
CA GLY A 386 -9.94 27.51 8.95
C GLY A 386 -8.52 27.18 9.41
N HIS A 387 -8.11 25.91 9.39
CA HIS A 387 -6.74 25.51 9.71
C HIS A 387 -5.95 25.17 8.43
N TYR A 388 -4.62 25.03 8.55
CA TYR A 388 -3.69 24.85 7.44
C TYR A 388 -2.86 23.58 7.56
N ARG A 389 -2.28 23.11 6.43
CA ARG A 389 -1.32 22.02 6.38
C ARG A 389 0.09 22.53 6.66
N VAL A 390 0.90 21.69 7.30
CA VAL A 390 2.33 21.94 7.53
C VAL A 390 3.13 20.95 6.67
N TYR A 391 3.97 21.49 5.80
CA TYR A 391 4.84 20.69 4.94
C TYR A 391 6.22 20.50 5.56
N SER A 392 6.79 19.31 5.35
CA SER A 392 8.14 18.98 5.79
C SER A 392 9.19 19.82 5.05
N GLN A 393 10.35 19.97 5.71
CA GLN A 393 11.54 20.60 5.12
C GLN A 393 12.55 19.50 4.78
N PRO A 394 13.22 19.56 3.62
CA PRO A 394 14.06 18.45 3.11
C PRO A 394 15.17 18.03 4.06
N GLU A 395 15.77 18.96 4.82
CA GLU A 395 16.94 18.68 5.63
C GLU A 395 16.66 18.50 7.13
N THR A 396 15.50 18.95 7.60
CA THR A 396 15.21 19.06 9.04
C THR A 396 13.97 18.30 9.50
N SER A 397 13.15 17.82 8.58
CA SER A 397 11.94 17.04 8.90
C SER A 397 12.13 15.60 8.43
N MET A 398 12.45 14.70 9.37
CA MET A 398 12.67 13.28 9.08
C MET A 398 11.62 12.41 9.77
N TRP A 399 10.34 12.82 9.64
CA TRP A 399 9.19 12.08 10.17
C TRP A 399 8.89 10.83 9.33
N CYS A 400 8.16 9.88 9.90
CA CYS A 400 7.69 8.70 9.16
C CYS A 400 6.92 9.10 7.88
N CYS A 401 6.13 10.18 7.92
CA CYS A 401 5.39 10.67 6.76
C CYS A 401 6.26 11.34 5.68
N VAL A 402 7.51 11.70 5.97
CA VAL A 402 8.49 12.02 4.93
C VAL A 402 8.86 10.73 4.19
N GLY A 403 9.15 9.65 4.92
CA GLY A 403 9.46 8.35 4.34
C GLY A 403 8.35 7.81 3.45
N SER A 404 7.11 7.74 3.95
CA SER A 404 5.97 7.31 3.13
C SER A 404 5.65 8.30 2.00
N GLY A 405 5.95 9.58 2.17
CA GLY A 405 5.84 10.61 1.14
C GLY A 405 6.75 10.33 -0.05
N LEU A 406 8.04 10.06 0.21
CA LEU A 406 8.99 9.64 -0.83
C LEU A 406 8.48 8.45 -1.65
N GLU A 407 7.78 7.49 -1.01
CA GLU A 407 7.24 6.32 -1.69
C GLU A 407 5.91 6.58 -2.43
N ASN A 408 5.04 7.42 -1.88
CA ASN A 408 3.69 7.67 -2.40
C ASN A 408 3.70 8.17 -3.84
N HIS A 409 4.60 9.10 -4.13
CA HIS A 409 4.59 9.81 -5.41
C HIS A 409 5.41 9.10 -6.51
N THR A 410 6.11 8.01 -6.17
CA THR A 410 6.83 7.20 -7.15
C THR A 410 5.93 6.23 -7.92
N LYS A 411 4.81 5.79 -7.34
CA LYS A 411 4.08 4.58 -7.73
C LYS A 411 2.67 4.78 -8.23
N TYR A 412 2.32 5.95 -8.71
CA TYR A 412 0.97 6.26 -9.21
C TYR A 412 0.46 5.29 -10.30
N GLY A 413 1.37 4.68 -11.07
CA GLY A 413 1.03 3.70 -12.09
C GLY A 413 0.54 2.35 -11.57
N GLU A 414 0.75 2.05 -10.28
CA GLU A 414 0.60 0.69 -9.74
C GLU A 414 -0.83 0.14 -9.70
N PHE A 415 -1.85 1.01 -9.72
CA PHE A 415 -3.26 0.64 -9.57
C PHE A 415 -4.14 1.13 -10.73
N ILE A 416 -3.58 1.85 -11.71
CA ILE A 416 -4.35 2.35 -12.87
C ILE A 416 -4.96 1.18 -13.63
N TYR A 417 -4.18 0.11 -13.85
CA TYR A 417 -4.57 -1.05 -14.63
C TYR A 417 -4.33 -2.35 -13.86
N ALA A 418 -5.24 -3.30 -14.07
CA ALA A 418 -5.06 -4.68 -13.65
C ALA A 418 -5.52 -5.63 -14.77
N HIS A 419 -5.10 -6.89 -14.73
CA HIS A 419 -5.53 -7.86 -15.73
C HIS A 419 -5.70 -9.27 -15.15
N VAL A 420 -6.52 -10.05 -15.80
CA VAL A 420 -6.63 -11.49 -15.58
C VAL A 420 -6.96 -12.17 -16.90
N LYS A 421 -6.16 -13.13 -17.32
CA LYS A 421 -6.32 -13.81 -18.62
C LYS A 421 -6.45 -12.79 -19.78
N ASP A 422 -7.63 -12.76 -20.41
CA ASP A 422 -7.98 -11.90 -21.55
C ASP A 422 -8.84 -10.69 -21.11
N THR A 423 -8.74 -10.27 -19.85
CA THR A 423 -9.52 -9.14 -19.32
C THR A 423 -8.58 -8.07 -18.78
N LEU A 424 -8.71 -6.85 -19.27
CA LEU A 424 -8.05 -5.64 -18.78
C LEU A 424 -9.04 -4.81 -17.97
N TYR A 425 -8.66 -4.47 -16.75
CA TYR A 425 -9.39 -3.55 -15.87
C TYR A 425 -8.74 -2.18 -15.91
N VAL A 426 -9.54 -1.13 -16.02
CA VAL A 426 -9.13 0.27 -15.85
C VAL A 426 -9.76 0.77 -14.56
N ASN A 427 -8.94 0.97 -13.53
CA ASN A 427 -9.39 1.34 -12.19
C ASN A 427 -9.34 2.84 -11.93
N LEU A 428 -8.32 3.54 -12.45
CA LEU A 428 -8.12 4.97 -12.25
C LEU A 428 -8.03 5.72 -13.58
N PHE A 429 -8.60 6.93 -13.61
CA PHE A 429 -8.62 7.76 -14.80
C PHE A 429 -7.48 8.79 -14.76
N ILE A 430 -6.25 8.27 -14.74
CA ILE A 430 -5.01 9.05 -14.73
C ILE A 430 -4.37 8.95 -16.12
N PRO A 431 -4.03 10.07 -16.78
CA PRO A 431 -3.37 10.06 -18.09
C PRO A 431 -2.14 9.18 -18.09
N SER A 432 -2.14 8.16 -18.94
CA SER A 432 -1.09 7.15 -18.92
C SER A 432 -1.05 6.32 -20.21
N ARG A 433 0.08 5.68 -20.42
CA ARG A 433 0.30 4.74 -21.53
C ARG A 433 0.67 3.38 -20.97
N LEU A 434 -0.19 2.40 -21.23
CA LEU A 434 0.01 1.00 -20.86
C LEU A 434 0.66 0.22 -22.00
N THR A 435 1.69 -0.56 -21.69
CA THR A 435 2.27 -1.56 -22.59
C THR A 435 1.98 -2.97 -22.06
N TRP A 436 0.95 -3.61 -22.60
CA TRP A 436 0.63 -5.00 -22.26
C TRP A 436 1.42 -5.98 -23.14
N LYS A 437 2.63 -6.31 -22.71
CA LYS A 437 3.60 -7.10 -23.49
C LYS A 437 3.07 -8.46 -23.92
N GLU A 438 2.42 -9.20 -23.02
CA GLU A 438 1.88 -10.54 -23.27
C GLU A 438 0.82 -10.56 -24.38
N LYS A 439 0.04 -9.51 -24.49
CA LYS A 439 -0.99 -9.35 -25.53
C LYS A 439 -0.47 -8.61 -26.76
N GLY A 440 0.67 -7.95 -26.66
CA GLY A 440 1.20 -7.07 -27.69
C GLY A 440 0.27 -5.88 -27.97
N VAL A 441 -0.31 -5.33 -26.88
CA VAL A 441 -1.22 -4.19 -26.91
C VAL A 441 -0.52 -2.98 -26.27
N THR A 442 -0.70 -1.83 -26.90
CA THR A 442 -0.39 -0.52 -26.28
C THR A 442 -1.68 0.28 -26.25
N LEU A 443 -2.05 0.72 -25.05
CA LEU A 443 -3.26 1.52 -24.80
C LEU A 443 -2.82 2.85 -24.18
N THR A 444 -3.27 3.96 -24.75
CA THR A 444 -3.07 5.30 -24.17
C THR A 444 -4.39 5.79 -23.62
N GLN A 445 -4.36 6.30 -22.38
CA GLN A 445 -5.45 6.97 -21.71
C GLN A 445 -5.15 8.47 -21.68
N GLU A 446 -5.97 9.25 -22.36
CA GLU A 446 -5.88 10.70 -22.45
C GLU A 446 -7.09 11.32 -21.77
N THR A 447 -6.86 12.21 -20.81
CA THR A 447 -7.93 12.89 -20.10
C THR A 447 -7.40 14.08 -19.32
N ARG A 448 -8.28 15.03 -19.01
CA ARG A 448 -8.07 16.08 -18.01
C ARG A 448 -8.94 15.83 -16.77
N PHE A 449 -9.39 14.57 -16.61
CA PHE A 449 -10.16 14.18 -15.42
C PHE A 449 -9.37 14.49 -14.13
N PRO A 450 -9.99 15.08 -13.11
CA PRO A 450 -11.42 15.38 -12.94
C PRO A 450 -11.84 16.79 -13.39
N ASP A 451 -11.01 17.57 -14.09
CA ASP A 451 -11.40 18.88 -14.64
C ASP A 451 -12.41 18.73 -15.79
N GLU A 452 -12.34 17.63 -16.52
CA GLU A 452 -13.24 17.25 -17.60
C GLU A 452 -13.85 15.87 -17.35
N GLU A 453 -15.10 15.67 -17.77
CA GLU A 453 -15.86 14.44 -17.59
C GLU A 453 -15.48 13.33 -18.57
N GLN A 454 -14.68 13.67 -19.61
CA GLN A 454 -14.37 12.80 -20.72
C GLN A 454 -13.01 12.12 -20.54
N ILE A 455 -12.99 10.81 -20.73
CA ILE A 455 -11.79 9.98 -20.77
C ILE A 455 -11.72 9.30 -22.13
N ARG A 456 -10.60 9.45 -22.84
CA ARG A 456 -10.35 8.81 -24.13
C ARG A 456 -9.29 7.72 -23.96
N PHE A 457 -9.57 6.57 -24.55
CA PHE A 457 -8.60 5.48 -24.67
C PHE A 457 -8.34 5.24 -26.14
N ARG A 458 -7.07 5.17 -26.50
CA ARG A 458 -6.63 4.87 -27.85
C ARG A 458 -5.80 3.62 -27.87
N VAL A 459 -6.21 2.64 -28.70
CA VAL A 459 -5.40 1.44 -28.96
C VAL A 459 -4.34 1.82 -29.98
N GLU A 460 -3.12 2.10 -29.54
CA GLU A 460 -2.02 2.48 -30.44
C GLU A 460 -1.46 1.26 -31.20
N LYS A 461 -1.36 0.14 -30.51
CA LYS A 461 -0.86 -1.12 -31.06
C LYS A 461 -1.71 -2.29 -30.61
N SER A 462 -1.99 -3.22 -31.52
CA SER A 462 -2.68 -4.47 -31.21
C SER A 462 -2.27 -5.56 -32.19
N LYS A 463 -2.03 -6.76 -31.71
CA LYS A 463 -1.88 -7.98 -32.53
C LYS A 463 -3.22 -8.55 -32.99
N LYS A 464 -4.29 -7.74 -33.02
CA LYS A 464 -5.67 -8.12 -33.38
C LYS A 464 -6.23 -9.25 -32.51
N LYS A 465 -5.82 -9.33 -31.25
CA LYS A 465 -6.37 -10.27 -30.27
C LYS A 465 -7.67 -9.71 -29.66
N ALA A 466 -8.62 -10.60 -29.39
CA ALA A 466 -9.80 -10.24 -28.62
C ALA A 466 -9.44 -10.20 -27.13
N PHE A 467 -9.93 -9.19 -26.43
CA PHE A 467 -9.91 -9.13 -24.98
C PHE A 467 -11.08 -8.31 -24.45
N ASN A 468 -11.44 -8.56 -23.19
CA ASN A 468 -12.43 -7.76 -22.48
C ASN A 468 -11.77 -6.51 -21.93
N LEU A 469 -12.32 -5.35 -22.20
CA LEU A 469 -11.98 -4.10 -21.55
C LEU A 469 -13.06 -3.81 -20.50
N LYS A 470 -12.68 -3.73 -19.24
CA LYS A 470 -13.53 -3.37 -18.12
C LYS A 470 -13.16 -1.97 -17.64
N LEU A 471 -14.05 -1.01 -17.91
CA LEU A 471 -13.91 0.37 -17.47
C LEU A 471 -14.69 0.54 -16.16
N ARG A 472 -14.05 1.06 -15.12
CA ARG A 472 -14.73 1.32 -13.85
C ARG A 472 -15.85 2.34 -14.06
N TYR A 473 -17.03 2.04 -13.53
CA TYR A 473 -18.15 2.96 -13.40
C TYR A 473 -18.28 3.32 -11.91
N PRO A 474 -17.63 4.44 -11.46
CA PRO A 474 -17.57 4.77 -10.05
C PRO A 474 -18.94 4.91 -9.41
N SER A 475 -19.05 4.64 -8.12
CA SER A 475 -20.31 4.75 -7.37
C SER A 475 -20.86 6.17 -7.34
N TRP A 476 -20.01 7.20 -7.42
CA TRP A 476 -20.43 8.61 -7.47
C TRP A 476 -20.96 9.05 -8.84
N ALA A 477 -20.61 8.36 -9.93
CA ALA A 477 -20.99 8.78 -11.29
C ALA A 477 -22.44 8.38 -11.60
N LYS A 478 -23.17 9.25 -12.30
CA LYS A 478 -24.54 8.97 -12.75
C LYS A 478 -24.64 9.22 -14.25
N GLY A 479 -25.16 8.25 -14.98
CA GLY A 479 -25.39 8.38 -16.41
C GLY A 479 -24.12 8.28 -17.27
N ALA A 480 -23.13 7.47 -16.85
CA ALA A 480 -21.95 7.19 -17.65
C ALA A 480 -22.33 6.60 -19.01
N SER A 481 -21.64 7.05 -20.06
CA SER A 481 -21.81 6.53 -21.42
C SER A 481 -20.47 6.19 -22.05
N VAL A 482 -20.47 5.17 -22.92
CA VAL A 482 -19.28 4.74 -23.64
C VAL A 482 -19.55 4.71 -25.13
N SER A 483 -18.61 5.16 -25.94
CA SER A 483 -18.63 5.02 -27.39
C SER A 483 -17.33 4.40 -27.90
N ILE A 484 -17.41 3.71 -29.04
CA ILE A 484 -16.26 3.14 -29.74
C ILE A 484 -16.28 3.66 -31.18
N ASN A 485 -15.20 4.32 -31.57
CA ASN A 485 -15.07 4.94 -32.89
C ASN A 485 -16.29 5.84 -33.22
N GLY A 486 -16.74 6.64 -32.26
CA GLY A 486 -17.88 7.53 -32.34
C GLY A 486 -19.25 6.89 -32.26
N LYS A 487 -19.36 5.55 -32.13
CA LYS A 487 -20.63 4.84 -31.99
C LYS A 487 -20.90 4.51 -30.52
N VAL A 488 -22.00 5.02 -30.00
CA VAL A 488 -22.44 4.73 -28.63
C VAL A 488 -22.68 3.23 -28.46
N GLN A 489 -22.24 2.70 -27.35
CA GLN A 489 -22.45 1.31 -26.95
C GLN A 489 -23.52 1.25 -25.87
N GLU A 490 -24.50 0.38 -26.04
CA GLU A 490 -25.45 0.08 -24.98
C GLU A 490 -24.74 -0.64 -23.84
N THR A 491 -25.07 -0.27 -22.62
CA THR A 491 -24.55 -0.90 -21.41
C THR A 491 -25.63 -1.00 -20.36
N ASN A 492 -25.68 -2.13 -19.67
CA ASN A 492 -26.58 -2.36 -18.53
C ASN A 492 -25.87 -2.14 -17.18
N ALA A 493 -24.58 -1.73 -17.19
CA ALA A 493 -23.82 -1.49 -15.98
C ALA A 493 -24.38 -0.28 -15.21
N ARG A 494 -24.34 -0.38 -13.89
CA ARG A 494 -24.79 0.63 -12.94
C ARG A 494 -23.58 1.28 -12.23
N PRO A 495 -23.77 2.44 -11.60
CA PRO A 495 -22.74 2.96 -10.69
C PRO A 495 -22.31 1.90 -9.67
N GLY A 496 -21.02 1.76 -9.46
CA GLY A 496 -20.45 0.70 -8.63
C GLY A 496 -20.17 -0.62 -9.35
N GLU A 497 -20.25 -0.64 -10.69
CA GLU A 497 -19.95 -1.82 -11.52
C GLU A 497 -18.88 -1.51 -12.58
N TYR A 498 -18.43 -2.53 -13.32
CA TYR A 498 -17.57 -2.36 -14.50
C TYR A 498 -18.38 -2.37 -15.79
N LEU A 499 -18.21 -1.34 -16.62
CA LEU A 499 -18.62 -1.36 -18.03
C LEU A 499 -17.74 -2.37 -18.76
N THR A 500 -18.30 -3.45 -19.28
CA THR A 500 -17.54 -4.52 -19.93
C THR A 500 -17.74 -4.48 -21.45
N ILE A 501 -16.63 -4.37 -22.20
CA ILE A 501 -16.63 -4.35 -23.66
C ILE A 501 -15.81 -5.54 -24.15
N HIS A 502 -16.44 -6.45 -24.86
CA HIS A 502 -15.77 -7.57 -25.54
C HIS A 502 -15.55 -7.25 -27.00
N ARG A 503 -14.27 -7.19 -27.45
CA ARG A 503 -13.97 -6.84 -28.82
C ARG A 503 -12.62 -7.40 -29.29
N LYS A 504 -12.51 -7.64 -30.60
CA LYS A 504 -11.22 -7.81 -31.28
C LYS A 504 -10.66 -6.43 -31.62
N TRP A 505 -9.77 -5.95 -30.77
CA TRP A 505 -9.21 -4.60 -30.86
C TRP A 505 -8.21 -4.45 -31.99
N LYS A 506 -8.22 -3.28 -32.64
CA LYS A 506 -7.29 -2.90 -33.73
C LYS A 506 -6.55 -1.64 -33.35
N ALA A 507 -5.34 -1.47 -33.90
CA ALA A 507 -4.66 -0.18 -33.82
C ALA A 507 -5.53 0.91 -34.47
N GLY A 508 -5.66 2.05 -33.79
CA GLY A 508 -6.53 3.16 -34.17
C GLY A 508 -7.95 3.08 -33.58
N ASP A 509 -8.37 2.00 -32.92
CA ASP A 509 -9.63 1.99 -32.19
C ASP A 509 -9.58 3.02 -31.04
N GLU A 510 -10.62 3.83 -30.94
CA GLU A 510 -10.80 4.84 -29.92
C GLU A 510 -12.04 4.53 -29.06
N ILE A 511 -11.88 4.59 -27.76
CA ILE A 511 -12.95 4.44 -26.80
C ILE A 511 -13.10 5.74 -26.04
N THR A 512 -14.30 6.29 -25.99
CA THR A 512 -14.62 7.48 -25.20
C THR A 512 -15.58 7.10 -24.09
N LEU A 513 -15.15 7.29 -22.85
CA LEU A 513 -15.98 7.19 -21.67
C LEU A 513 -16.33 8.61 -21.20
N ASN A 514 -17.62 8.88 -21.05
CA ASN A 514 -18.10 10.15 -20.48
C ASN A 514 -18.78 9.85 -19.15
N MET A 515 -18.36 10.55 -18.10
CA MET A 515 -18.85 10.39 -16.74
C MET A 515 -19.29 11.72 -16.16
N PRO A 516 -20.58 12.10 -16.34
CA PRO A 516 -21.09 13.36 -15.81
C PRO A 516 -20.86 13.48 -14.30
N MET A 517 -20.27 14.60 -13.89
CA MET A 517 -20.00 14.91 -12.49
C MET A 517 -21.04 15.90 -11.97
N GLN A 518 -21.48 15.69 -10.75
CA GLN A 518 -22.44 16.54 -10.07
C GLN A 518 -21.93 16.86 -8.67
N VAL A 519 -22.31 18.05 -8.18
CA VAL A 519 -22.08 18.38 -6.78
C VAL A 519 -22.95 17.48 -5.91
N ALA A 520 -22.32 16.83 -4.94
CA ALA A 520 -22.98 16.02 -3.93
C ALA A 520 -22.55 16.47 -2.54
N LEU A 521 -23.35 16.16 -1.53
CA LEU A 521 -23.03 16.42 -0.13
C LEU A 521 -22.76 15.09 0.56
N GLU A 522 -21.67 15.04 1.30
CA GLU A 522 -21.33 13.94 2.19
C GLU A 522 -21.37 14.42 3.62
N GLN A 523 -22.33 13.93 4.39
CA GLN A 523 -22.52 14.30 5.78
C GLN A 523 -21.56 13.50 6.67
N ILE A 524 -20.96 14.16 7.67
CA ILE A 524 -20.24 13.43 8.72
C ILE A 524 -21.24 12.65 9.60
N PRO A 525 -20.95 11.40 9.98
CA PRO A 525 -21.98 10.50 10.52
C PRO A 525 -22.69 10.98 11.81
N ASP A 526 -22.00 11.72 12.69
CA ASP A 526 -22.51 12.12 14.02
C ASP A 526 -22.97 13.58 14.10
N ARG A 527 -23.10 14.29 12.96
CA ARG A 527 -23.42 15.74 12.96
C ARG A 527 -24.34 16.12 11.79
N GLU A 528 -25.56 16.53 12.12
CA GLU A 528 -26.59 16.90 11.13
C GLU A 528 -26.23 18.10 10.26
N ASN A 529 -25.36 19.00 10.72
CA ASN A 529 -25.03 20.26 10.04
C ASN A 529 -23.59 20.34 9.50
N PHE A 530 -22.88 19.19 9.42
CA PHE A 530 -21.52 19.13 8.88
C PHE A 530 -21.46 18.32 7.60
N TYR A 531 -21.09 19.01 6.51
CA TYR A 531 -21.05 18.40 5.17
C TYR A 531 -19.72 18.72 4.48
N ALA A 532 -19.26 17.78 3.67
CA ALA A 532 -18.27 18.03 2.63
C ALA A 532 -18.97 18.15 1.28
N PHE A 533 -18.52 19.09 0.46
CA PHE A 533 -18.95 19.18 -0.93
C PHE A 533 -18.07 18.28 -1.79
N MET A 534 -18.71 17.41 -2.56
CA MET A 534 -18.06 16.49 -3.48
C MET A 534 -18.38 16.90 -4.91
N TYR A 535 -17.38 16.89 -5.80
CA TYR A 535 -17.57 16.98 -7.24
C TYR A 535 -16.83 15.82 -7.92
N GLY A 536 -17.59 14.84 -8.39
CA GLY A 536 -17.00 13.57 -8.78
C GLY A 536 -16.20 12.94 -7.64
N PRO A 537 -14.92 12.58 -7.84
CA PRO A 537 -14.07 12.01 -6.78
C PRO A 537 -13.47 13.07 -5.83
N ILE A 538 -13.60 14.35 -6.13
CA ILE A 538 -12.90 15.45 -5.44
C ILE A 538 -13.75 16.03 -4.32
N VAL A 539 -13.10 16.26 -3.19
CA VAL A 539 -13.64 17.01 -2.06
C VAL A 539 -13.41 18.49 -2.28
#